data_ce52f6e3db5e686f6d1657b812557d4f
#
_entry.id   ce52f6e3db5e686f6d1657b812557d4f
#
_cell.length_a   1.000
_cell.length_b   1.000
_cell.length_c   1.000
_cell.angle_alpha   90.00
_cell.angle_beta   90.00
_cell.angle_gamma   90.00
#
_symmetry.space_group_name_H-M   'P 1'
#
loop_
_entity.id
_entity.type
_entity.pdbx_description
1 polymer ?
#
loop_
_entity_poly.entity_id
_entity_poly.type
_entity_poly.pdbx_seq_one_letter_code
_entity_poly.pdbx_strand_id
1 'polypeptide(L)'
;ELEERFLKVGIGYRVLGGIRFYERSEVKDAIAYLRIINQKFDDIALERAIASPKRGIGQATIKKIYEFGSLNKLCLEDSITKLLEKGSFKPKIKNTFSQFLNLLNKWRQDSYKIKHYDLIKIVLDESGYSSMLKNKKDLENENRLENLKELIRAMQDYDNLQSFLEHVSLATSVDQ
;
A
#
# COMPACT_ATOMS: atom_id res chain seq x y z
N GLU A 1 0.35 7.29 29.23
CA GLU A 1 1.40 7.58 30.23
C GLU A 1 2.67 8.17 29.62
N LEU A 2 3.29 7.53 28.63
CA LEU A 2 4.48 8.08 27.94
C LEU A 2 4.14 9.36 27.17
N GLU A 3 3.00 9.38 26.51
CA GLU A 3 2.46 10.51 25.76
C GLU A 3 2.22 11.73 26.65
N GLU A 4 1.65 11.52 27.84
CA GLU A 4 1.41 12.57 28.83
C GLU A 4 2.71 13.16 29.36
N ARG A 5 3.75 12.34 29.51
CA ARG A 5 5.08 12.81 29.93
C ARG A 5 5.76 13.66 28.87
N PHE A 6 5.68 13.29 27.60
CA PHE A 6 6.24 14.07 26.50
C PHE A 6 5.54 15.41 26.31
N LEU A 7 4.23 15.47 26.50
CA LEU A 7 3.47 16.72 26.51
C LEU A 7 3.89 17.66 27.67
N LYS A 8 4.18 17.10 28.84
CA LYS A 8 4.65 17.88 30.02
C LYS A 8 6.05 18.46 29.87
N VAL A 9 6.89 17.85 29.02
CA VAL A 9 8.28 18.29 28.81
C VAL A 9 8.43 19.25 27.64
N GLY A 10 7.32 19.59 26.95
CA GLY A 10 7.33 20.53 25.82
C GLY A 10 8.09 20.02 24.59
N ILE A 11 8.42 18.73 24.53
CA ILE A 11 8.97 18.09 23.34
C ILE A 11 7.83 17.97 22.35
N GLY A 12 7.97 18.59 21.19
CA GLY A 12 7.03 18.48 20.09
C GLY A 12 6.85 17.03 19.68
N TYR A 13 5.94 16.37 20.36
CA TYR A 13 5.65 14.96 20.21
C TYR A 13 4.52 14.80 19.19
N ARG A 14 4.84 14.12 18.09
CA ARG A 14 3.85 13.62 17.17
C ARG A 14 3.71 12.13 17.40
N VAL A 15 2.47 11.66 17.65
CA VAL A 15 2.15 10.25 17.76
C VAL A 15 2.18 9.63 16.36
N LEU A 16 3.35 9.49 15.78
CA LEU A 16 3.56 8.85 14.48
C LEU A 16 3.44 7.32 14.56
N GLY A 17 3.40 6.78 15.76
CA GLY A 17 3.25 5.35 16.01
C GLY A 17 1.89 4.96 16.61
N GLY A 18 0.97 5.91 16.74
CA GLY A 18 -0.36 5.65 17.29
C GLY A 18 -1.26 4.93 16.28
N ILE A 19 -2.14 4.08 16.79
CA ILE A 19 -3.11 3.30 16.01
C ILE A 19 -3.88 4.19 15.04
N ARG A 20 -4.32 5.37 15.48
CA ARG A 20 -5.09 6.32 14.67
C ARG A 20 -4.37 6.82 13.42
N PHE A 21 -3.06 6.98 13.48
CA PHE A 21 -2.27 7.37 12.31
C PHE A 21 -2.33 6.29 11.23
N TYR A 22 -2.16 5.02 11.62
CA TYR A 22 -2.20 3.88 10.68
C TYR A 22 -3.61 3.51 10.23
N GLU A 23 -4.65 4.04 10.86
CA GLU A 23 -6.04 3.88 10.43
C GLU A 23 -6.47 4.85 9.33
N ARG A 24 -5.68 5.90 9.07
CA ARG A 24 -5.97 6.86 8.01
C ARG A 24 -5.94 6.18 6.65
N SER A 25 -6.91 6.49 5.81
CA SER A 25 -7.11 5.82 4.53
C SER A 25 -5.87 5.87 3.64
N GLU A 26 -5.26 7.04 3.47
CA GLU A 26 -4.06 7.23 2.66
C GLU A 26 -2.84 6.49 3.22
N VAL A 27 -2.73 6.38 4.52
CA VAL A 27 -1.66 5.62 5.19
C VAL A 27 -1.86 4.12 4.98
N LYS A 28 -3.09 3.63 5.15
CA LYS A 28 -3.43 2.23 4.84
C LYS A 28 -3.16 1.87 3.39
N ASP A 29 -3.48 2.78 2.46
CA ASP A 29 -3.22 2.56 1.04
C ASP A 29 -1.72 2.45 0.76
N ALA A 30 -0.91 3.36 1.29
CA ALA A 30 0.55 3.31 1.14
C ALA A 30 1.14 2.04 1.74
N ILE A 31 0.68 1.64 2.93
CA ILE A 31 1.12 0.41 3.59
C ILE A 31 0.71 -0.82 2.77
N ALA A 32 -0.46 -0.83 2.14
CA ALA A 32 -0.87 -1.92 1.26
C ALA A 32 0.12 -2.12 0.10
N TYR A 33 0.56 -1.04 -0.55
CA TYR A 33 1.63 -1.11 -1.56
C TYR A 33 2.93 -1.67 -1.00
N LEU A 34 3.34 -1.24 0.18
CA LEU A 34 4.56 -1.74 0.82
C LEU A 34 4.46 -3.23 1.15
N ARG A 35 3.31 -3.69 1.62
CA ARG A 35 3.08 -5.11 1.94
C ARG A 35 3.18 -6.00 0.73
N ILE A 36 2.59 -5.61 -0.40
CA ILE A 36 2.65 -6.42 -1.63
C ILE A 36 4.03 -6.42 -2.28
N ILE A 37 4.84 -5.40 -2.03
CA ILE A 37 6.25 -5.38 -2.43
C ILE A 37 7.07 -6.33 -1.56
N ASN A 38 6.79 -6.34 -0.25
CA ASN A 38 7.52 -7.15 0.71
C ASN A 38 7.19 -8.65 0.63
N GLN A 39 5.95 -8.98 0.30
CA GLN A 39 5.51 -10.38 0.20
C GLN A 39 4.40 -10.57 -0.84
N LYS A 40 4.38 -11.76 -1.43
CA LYS A 40 3.46 -12.11 -2.52
C LYS A 40 2.04 -12.48 -2.08
N PHE A 41 1.88 -12.99 -0.86
CA PHE A 41 0.65 -13.70 -0.45
C PHE A 41 -0.32 -12.83 0.36
N ASP A 42 -0.17 -11.52 0.36
CA ASP A 42 -1.08 -10.61 1.05
C ASP A 42 -2.21 -10.17 0.10
N ASP A 43 -3.24 -11.01 -0.02
CA ASP A 43 -4.36 -10.78 -0.93
C ASP A 43 -5.16 -9.53 -0.57
N ILE A 44 -5.35 -9.27 0.71
CA ILE A 44 -6.08 -8.08 1.20
C ILE A 44 -5.35 -6.81 0.80
N ALA A 45 -4.03 -6.77 0.99
CA ALA A 45 -3.21 -5.64 0.60
C ALA A 45 -3.18 -5.44 -0.91
N LEU A 46 -3.11 -6.52 -1.70
CA LEU A 46 -3.14 -6.46 -3.15
C LEU A 46 -4.48 -5.91 -3.67
N GLU A 47 -5.58 -6.39 -3.14
CA GLU A 47 -6.91 -5.88 -3.50
C GLU A 47 -7.05 -4.40 -3.20
N ARG A 48 -6.57 -3.96 -2.04
CA ARG A 48 -6.58 -2.55 -1.66
C ARG A 48 -5.71 -1.69 -2.59
N ALA A 49 -4.51 -2.13 -2.92
CA ALA A 49 -3.61 -1.41 -3.84
C ALA A 49 -4.19 -1.31 -5.26
N ILE A 50 -4.83 -2.35 -5.74
CA ILE A 50 -5.51 -2.34 -7.05
C ILE A 50 -6.67 -1.34 -7.07
N ALA A 51 -7.39 -1.22 -5.97
CA ALA A 51 -8.56 -0.35 -5.86
C ALA A 51 -8.23 1.14 -5.71
N SER A 52 -7.02 1.49 -5.31
CA SER A 52 -6.64 2.88 -5.06
C SER A 52 -5.25 3.21 -5.62
N PRO A 53 -5.13 4.09 -6.63
CA PRO A 53 -6.21 4.79 -7.37
C PRO A 53 -7.15 3.86 -8.12
N LYS A 54 -8.36 4.33 -8.39
CA LYS A 54 -9.34 3.58 -9.20
C LYS A 54 -8.77 3.28 -10.59
N ARG A 55 -8.83 2.02 -11.00
CA ARG A 55 -8.29 1.53 -12.28
C ARG A 55 -9.35 0.90 -13.19
N GLY A 56 -10.62 1.05 -12.85
CA GLY A 56 -11.70 0.43 -13.61
C GLY A 56 -11.84 -1.07 -13.38
N ILE A 57 -11.28 -1.60 -12.31
CA ILE A 57 -11.47 -2.98 -11.87
C ILE A 57 -12.61 -3.02 -10.87
N GLY A 58 -13.73 -3.59 -11.28
CA GLY A 58 -14.93 -3.69 -10.44
C GLY A 58 -14.90 -4.89 -9.50
N GLN A 59 -15.80 -4.87 -8.51
CA GLN A 59 -15.95 -5.95 -7.54
C GLN A 59 -16.32 -7.29 -8.18
N ALA A 60 -17.10 -7.28 -9.27
CA ALA A 60 -17.45 -8.49 -10.00
C ALA A 60 -16.21 -9.17 -10.62
N THR A 61 -15.27 -8.39 -11.14
CA THR A 61 -14.00 -8.90 -11.66
C THR A 61 -13.16 -9.51 -10.54
N ILE A 62 -13.01 -8.80 -9.43
CA ILE A 62 -12.25 -9.27 -8.25
C ILE A 62 -12.86 -10.58 -7.72
N LYS A 63 -14.18 -10.65 -7.60
CA LYS A 63 -14.88 -11.86 -7.16
C LYS A 63 -14.57 -13.07 -8.04
N LYS A 64 -14.61 -12.90 -9.36
CA LYS A 64 -14.27 -13.97 -10.32
C LYS A 64 -12.82 -14.42 -10.17
N ILE A 65 -11.90 -13.52 -9.91
CA ILE A 65 -10.49 -13.86 -9.69
C ILE A 65 -10.34 -14.69 -8.41
N TYR A 66 -11.00 -14.32 -7.33
CA TYR A 66 -11.00 -15.09 -6.08
C TYR A 66 -11.62 -16.48 -6.26
N GLU A 67 -12.73 -16.59 -6.98
CA GLU A 67 -13.36 -17.87 -7.28
C GLU A 67 -12.40 -18.78 -8.06
N PHE A 68 -11.73 -18.24 -9.07
CA PHE A 68 -10.69 -18.97 -9.81
C PHE A 68 -9.53 -19.40 -8.90
N GLY A 69 -9.04 -18.51 -8.06
CA GLY A 69 -7.96 -18.80 -7.11
C GLY A 69 -8.34 -19.87 -6.10
N SER A 70 -9.56 -19.83 -5.59
CA SER A 70 -10.08 -20.85 -4.67
C SER A 70 -10.13 -22.24 -5.30
N LEU A 71 -10.60 -22.33 -6.53
CA LEU A 71 -10.66 -23.60 -7.26
C LEU A 71 -9.28 -24.17 -7.61
N ASN A 72 -8.30 -23.31 -7.85
CA ASN A 72 -6.96 -23.70 -8.28
C ASN A 72 -5.90 -23.62 -7.17
N LYS A 73 -6.31 -23.31 -5.94
CA LYS A 73 -5.41 -23.13 -4.78
C LYS A 73 -4.30 -22.11 -5.03
N LEU A 74 -4.68 -20.96 -5.59
CA LEU A 74 -3.79 -19.86 -5.93
C LEU A 74 -4.11 -18.62 -5.08
N CYS A 75 -3.07 -17.84 -4.74
CA CYS A 75 -3.25 -16.50 -4.20
C CYS A 75 -3.80 -15.54 -5.26
N LEU A 76 -4.23 -14.36 -4.85
CA LEU A 76 -4.82 -13.37 -5.76
C LEU A 76 -3.86 -12.98 -6.90
N GLU A 77 -2.59 -12.72 -6.59
CA GLU A 77 -1.60 -12.36 -7.61
C GLU A 77 -1.39 -13.47 -8.64
N ASP A 78 -1.22 -14.71 -8.19
CA ASP A 78 -1.04 -15.86 -9.09
C ASP A 78 -2.30 -16.13 -9.91
N SER A 79 -3.46 -15.92 -9.34
CA SER A 79 -4.74 -16.01 -10.04
C SER A 79 -4.84 -14.99 -11.17
N ILE A 80 -4.46 -13.74 -10.92
CA ILE A 80 -4.40 -12.69 -11.95
C ILE A 80 -3.42 -13.08 -13.06
N THR A 81 -2.24 -13.52 -12.70
CA THR A 81 -1.20 -13.95 -13.66
C THR A 81 -1.70 -15.09 -14.55
N LYS A 82 -2.31 -16.13 -13.95
CA LYS A 82 -2.87 -17.26 -14.70
C LYS A 82 -4.00 -16.85 -15.65
N LEU A 83 -4.90 -15.99 -15.20
CA LEU A 83 -6.00 -15.49 -16.02
C LEU A 83 -5.50 -14.60 -17.17
N LEU A 84 -4.43 -13.84 -16.96
CA LEU A 84 -3.75 -13.09 -18.02
C LEU A 84 -3.16 -14.04 -19.08
N GLU A 85 -2.46 -15.08 -18.65
CA GLU A 85 -1.89 -16.09 -19.55
C GLU A 85 -2.96 -16.80 -20.38
N LYS A 86 -4.12 -17.07 -19.80
CA LYS A 86 -5.26 -17.70 -20.46
C LYS A 86 -6.05 -16.77 -21.40
N GLY A 87 -5.75 -15.46 -21.38
CA GLY A 87 -6.50 -14.48 -22.15
C GLY A 87 -7.94 -14.28 -21.68
N SER A 88 -8.19 -14.46 -20.38
CA SER A 88 -9.55 -14.44 -19.79
C SER A 88 -10.12 -13.05 -19.57
N PHE A 89 -9.31 -12.02 -19.68
CA PHE A 89 -9.72 -10.63 -19.46
C PHE A 89 -10.01 -9.88 -20.76
N LYS A 90 -10.97 -8.97 -20.70
CA LYS A 90 -11.19 -7.99 -21.78
C LYS A 90 -9.95 -7.12 -21.95
N PRO A 91 -9.68 -6.57 -23.16
CA PRO A 91 -8.44 -5.84 -23.44
C PRO A 91 -8.08 -4.73 -22.45
N LYS A 92 -9.05 -3.94 -22.03
CA LYS A 92 -8.84 -2.84 -21.07
C LYS A 92 -8.39 -3.36 -19.71
N ILE A 93 -9.05 -4.38 -19.19
CA ILE A 93 -8.73 -5.00 -17.89
C ILE A 93 -7.39 -5.74 -17.98
N LYS A 94 -7.14 -6.45 -19.07
CA LYS A 94 -5.86 -7.08 -19.36
C LYS A 94 -4.71 -6.08 -19.29
N ASN A 95 -4.83 -4.95 -19.97
CA ASN A 95 -3.80 -3.90 -19.96
C ASN A 95 -3.58 -3.34 -18.56
N THR A 96 -4.65 -3.09 -17.82
CA THR A 96 -4.58 -2.58 -16.45
C THR A 96 -3.82 -3.52 -15.54
N PHE A 97 -4.16 -4.79 -15.52
CA PHE A 97 -3.45 -5.78 -14.70
C PHE A 97 -2.01 -6.00 -15.14
N SER A 98 -1.76 -6.04 -16.45
CA SER A 98 -0.40 -6.20 -16.98
C SER A 98 0.50 -5.04 -16.56
N GLN A 99 0.03 -3.81 -16.66
CA GLN A 99 0.76 -2.63 -16.22
C GLN A 99 1.00 -2.64 -14.72
N PHE A 100 -0.01 -2.97 -13.93
CA PHE A 100 0.11 -3.04 -12.49
C PHE A 100 1.15 -4.08 -12.03
N LEU A 101 1.08 -5.30 -12.58
CA LEU A 101 2.04 -6.36 -12.24
C LEU A 101 3.46 -6.03 -12.70
N ASN A 102 3.62 -5.37 -13.83
CA ASN A 102 4.94 -4.90 -14.29
C ASN A 102 5.54 -3.88 -13.32
N LEU A 103 4.74 -2.92 -12.86
CA LEU A 103 5.17 -1.97 -11.83
C LEU A 103 5.51 -2.67 -10.52
N LEU A 104 4.68 -3.58 -10.07
CA LEU A 104 4.90 -4.35 -8.84
C LEU A 104 6.23 -5.12 -8.90
N ASN A 105 6.50 -5.79 -10.02
CA ASN A 105 7.76 -6.49 -10.22
C ASN A 105 8.96 -5.54 -10.22
N LYS A 106 8.83 -4.39 -10.86
CA LYS A 106 9.85 -3.33 -10.84
C LYS A 106 10.13 -2.85 -9.41
N TRP A 107 9.09 -2.54 -8.64
CA TRP A 107 9.25 -2.08 -7.26
C TRP A 107 9.89 -3.14 -6.36
N ARG A 108 9.57 -4.42 -6.57
CA ARG A 108 10.22 -5.53 -5.86
C ARG A 108 11.71 -5.61 -6.17
N GLN A 109 12.11 -5.41 -7.41
CA GLN A 109 13.53 -5.34 -7.79
C GLN A 109 14.21 -4.10 -7.20
N ASP A 110 13.56 -2.95 -7.26
CA ASP A 110 14.07 -1.70 -6.69
C ASP A 110 14.25 -1.80 -5.17
N SER A 111 13.42 -2.58 -4.48
CA SER A 111 13.49 -2.76 -3.03
C SER A 111 14.82 -3.33 -2.54
N TYR A 112 15.56 -4.03 -3.40
CA TYR A 112 16.90 -4.53 -3.11
C TYR A 112 18.01 -3.51 -3.34
N LYS A 113 17.71 -2.40 -4.01
CA LYS A 113 18.72 -1.44 -4.49
C LYS A 113 18.64 -0.09 -3.79
N ILE A 114 17.46 0.30 -3.30
CA ILE A 114 17.20 1.60 -2.71
C ILE A 114 16.62 1.46 -1.31
N LYS A 115 16.73 2.52 -0.53
CA LYS A 115 16.16 2.57 0.82
C LYS A 115 14.62 2.52 0.76
N HIS A 116 14.02 1.84 1.73
CA HIS A 116 12.56 1.65 1.81
C HIS A 116 11.78 2.97 1.84
N TYR A 117 12.31 4.01 2.48
CA TYR A 117 11.69 5.33 2.52
C TYR A 117 11.83 6.12 1.21
N ASP A 118 12.79 5.78 0.35
CA ASP A 118 12.86 6.31 -1.02
C ASP A 118 11.99 5.49 -1.98
N LEU A 119 11.92 4.19 -1.76
CA LEU A 119 11.05 3.30 -2.54
C LEU A 119 9.58 3.74 -2.49
N ILE A 120 9.06 4.06 -1.31
CA ILE A 120 7.66 4.48 -1.19
C ILE A 120 7.35 5.76 -1.97
N LYS A 121 8.30 6.69 -2.07
CA LYS A 121 8.14 7.89 -2.91
C LYS A 121 7.94 7.53 -4.37
N ILE A 122 8.74 6.62 -4.89
CA ILE A 122 8.65 6.12 -6.27
C ILE A 122 7.31 5.40 -6.48
N VAL A 123 6.91 4.55 -5.55
CA VAL A 123 5.66 3.79 -5.61
C VAL A 123 4.44 4.72 -5.64
N LEU A 124 4.39 5.71 -4.77
CA LEU A 124 3.28 6.68 -4.72
C LEU A 124 3.19 7.52 -6.00
N ASP A 125 4.32 7.81 -6.62
CA ASP A 125 4.37 8.53 -7.89
C ASP A 125 3.95 7.62 -9.07
N GLU A 126 4.62 6.50 -9.25
CA GLU A 126 4.41 5.60 -10.39
C GLU A 126 3.05 4.90 -10.37
N SER A 127 2.48 4.66 -9.19
CA SER A 127 1.12 4.10 -9.04
C SER A 127 0.01 5.07 -9.45
N GLY A 128 0.32 6.36 -9.56
CA GLY A 128 -0.66 7.42 -9.75
C GLY A 128 -1.33 7.91 -8.46
N TYR A 129 -0.93 7.39 -7.30
CA TYR A 129 -1.54 7.74 -6.01
C TYR A 129 -1.34 9.21 -5.67
N SER A 130 -0.11 9.70 -5.75
CA SER A 130 0.20 11.12 -5.51
C SER A 130 -0.53 12.03 -6.49
N SER A 131 -0.60 11.67 -7.77
CA SER A 131 -1.35 12.44 -8.78
C SER A 131 -2.84 12.50 -8.47
N MET A 132 -3.43 11.39 -8.01
CA MET A 132 -4.83 11.35 -7.60
C MET A 132 -5.12 12.38 -6.50
N LEU A 133 -4.27 12.49 -5.49
CA LEU A 133 -4.43 13.46 -4.41
C LEU A 133 -4.17 14.90 -4.86
N LYS A 134 -3.23 15.11 -5.78
CA LYS A 134 -2.89 16.45 -6.29
C LYS A 134 -3.90 17.00 -7.28
N ASN A 135 -4.63 16.14 -7.99
CA ASN A 135 -5.60 16.56 -8.99
C ASN A 135 -6.81 17.31 -8.41
N LYS A 136 -7.12 17.07 -7.16
CA LYS A 136 -8.18 17.77 -6.45
C LYS A 136 -7.56 18.63 -5.35
N LYS A 137 -7.46 19.92 -5.62
CA LYS A 137 -6.90 20.89 -4.68
C LYS A 137 -7.93 21.28 -3.64
N ASP A 138 -8.04 20.50 -2.58
CA ASP A 138 -8.82 20.80 -1.40
C ASP A 138 -7.97 20.51 -0.13
N LEU A 139 -8.41 21.08 0.98
CA LEU A 139 -7.71 20.97 2.25
C LEU A 139 -7.59 19.51 2.71
N GLU A 140 -8.55 18.67 2.40
CA GLU A 140 -8.52 17.25 2.75
C GLU A 140 -7.36 16.53 2.05
N ASN A 141 -7.22 16.75 0.74
CA ASN A 141 -6.12 16.12 -0.02
C ASN A 141 -4.74 16.69 0.35
N GLU A 142 -4.66 17.97 0.69
CA GLU A 142 -3.43 18.55 1.23
C GLU A 142 -3.03 17.88 2.55
N ASN A 143 -3.99 17.65 3.45
CA ASN A 143 -3.77 16.94 4.70
C ASN A 143 -3.33 15.49 4.47
N ARG A 144 -3.94 14.80 3.49
CA ARG A 144 -3.54 13.44 3.11
C ARG A 144 -2.11 13.39 2.60
N LEU A 145 -1.71 14.33 1.76
CA LEU A 145 -0.31 14.43 1.28
C LEU A 145 0.66 14.68 2.44
N GLU A 146 0.31 15.52 3.39
CA GLU A 146 1.13 15.73 4.60
C GLU A 146 1.24 14.45 5.43
N ASN A 147 0.17 13.68 5.59
CA ASN A 147 0.21 12.40 6.28
C ASN A 147 1.13 11.39 5.59
N LEU A 148 1.17 11.37 4.26
CA LEU A 148 2.13 10.53 3.53
C LEU A 148 3.58 10.98 3.74
N LYS A 149 3.84 12.27 3.82
CA LYS A 149 5.18 12.78 4.19
C LYS A 149 5.57 12.36 5.60
N GLU A 150 4.64 12.39 6.54
CA GLU A 150 4.86 11.92 7.92
C GLU A 150 5.16 10.41 7.95
N LEU A 151 4.45 9.62 7.15
CA LEU A 151 4.73 8.19 6.99
C LEU A 151 6.17 7.95 6.51
N ILE A 152 6.60 8.67 5.49
CA ILE A 152 7.96 8.56 4.94
C ILE A 152 9.01 8.93 6.00
N ARG A 153 8.77 9.98 6.79
CA ARG A 153 9.66 10.35 7.90
C ARG A 153 9.74 9.25 8.95
N ALA A 154 8.61 8.68 9.33
CA ALA A 154 8.56 7.58 10.29
C ALA A 154 9.33 6.35 9.80
N MET A 155 9.27 6.04 8.50
CA MET A 155 10.00 4.92 7.91
C MET A 155 11.52 5.06 8.04
N GLN A 156 12.05 6.29 8.12
CA GLN A 156 13.48 6.54 8.27
C GLN A 156 14.06 6.04 9.61
N ASP A 157 13.20 5.85 10.61
CA ASP A 157 13.60 5.34 11.93
C ASP A 157 13.79 3.81 11.97
N TYR A 158 13.51 3.14 10.86
CA TYR A 158 13.63 1.68 10.72
C TYR A 158 14.71 1.30 9.70
N ASP A 159 15.42 0.21 9.97
CA ASP A 159 16.55 -0.23 9.15
C ASP A 159 16.15 -0.69 7.75
N ASN A 160 14.97 -1.29 7.63
CA ASN A 160 14.48 -1.84 6.36
C ASN A 160 12.95 -1.92 6.35
N LEU A 161 12.41 -2.28 5.18
CA LEU A 161 10.96 -2.40 4.98
C LEU A 161 10.33 -3.44 5.92
N GLN A 162 10.98 -4.58 6.10
CA GLN A 162 10.47 -5.66 6.95
C GLN A 162 10.28 -5.20 8.40
N SER A 163 11.28 -4.56 8.99
CA SER A 163 11.20 -4.06 10.37
C SER A 163 10.13 -2.98 10.54
N PHE A 164 9.96 -2.11 9.55
CA PHE A 164 8.90 -1.11 9.54
C PHE A 164 7.51 -1.76 9.50
N LEU A 165 7.27 -2.73 8.60
CA LEU A 165 6.00 -3.43 8.48
C LEU A 165 5.66 -4.28 9.73
N GLU A 166 6.65 -4.84 10.39
CA GLU A 166 6.48 -5.52 11.68
C GLU A 166 6.01 -4.55 12.76
N HIS A 167 6.60 -3.35 12.82
CA HIS A 167 6.14 -2.30 13.72
C HIS A 167 4.68 -1.91 13.46
N VAL A 168 4.30 -1.68 12.21
CA VAL A 168 2.92 -1.37 11.82
C VAL A 168 1.96 -2.48 12.27
N SER A 169 2.32 -3.73 12.05
CA SER A 169 1.50 -4.88 12.45
C SER A 169 1.30 -4.94 13.96
N LEU A 170 2.34 -4.68 14.75
CA LEU A 170 2.26 -4.62 16.21
C LEU A 170 1.41 -3.43 16.68
N ALA A 171 1.60 -2.25 16.08
CA ALA A 171 0.85 -1.05 16.44
C ALA A 171 -0.66 -1.17 16.15
N THR A 172 -1.04 -1.94 15.14
CA THR A 172 -2.44 -2.12 14.71
C THR A 172 -3.11 -3.35 15.29
N SER A 173 -2.37 -4.27 15.92
CA SER A 173 -2.91 -5.51 16.52
C SER A 173 -3.35 -5.38 17.97
N VAL A 174 -3.09 -4.24 18.63
CA VAL A 174 -3.31 -4.06 20.09
C VAL A 174 -4.80 -3.91 20.44
N ASP A 175 -5.70 -3.79 19.47
CA ASP A 175 -7.14 -3.58 19.66
C ASP A 175 -8.02 -4.79 19.25
N GLN A 176 -7.48 -6.00 19.23
CA GLN A 176 -8.27 -7.22 18.99
C GLN A 176 -8.43 -8.03 20.27
#